data_4984b71959d79b10a0fd49da7a86d098
#
_entry.id   4984b71959d79b10a0fd49da7a86d098
#
_cell.length_a   1.000
_cell.length_b   1.000
_cell.length_c   1.000
_cell.angle_alpha   90.00
_cell.angle_beta   90.00
_cell.angle_gamma   90.00
#
_symmetry.space_group_name_H-M   'P 1'
#
loop_
_entity.id
_entity.type
_entity.pdbx_description
1 polymer ?
#
loop_
_entity_poly.entity_id
_entity_poly.type
_entity_poly.pdbx_seq_one_letter_code
_entity_poly.pdbx_strand_id
1 'polypeptide(L)'
;MRKILCIILVLFMMTACSEEETTATEIISDSESDTQEEIEMNLKMKISDNEVEVIWEDNESVDALKQLVKDEALIVEMSMYGGFEQVGSLGNSLPRNDTQTVTEAGDIVLYSGNQIVVFYGSNSWAYTRLGHIADKNKKELTELLGNGDVIIELSSR
;
A
#
# COMPACT_ATOMS: atom_id res chain seq x y z
N MET A 1 25.33 11.97 -49.45
CA MET A 1 24.92 11.71 -50.86
C MET A 1 23.51 11.14 -50.82
N ARG A 2 22.63 11.91 -51.48
CA ARG A 2 21.40 11.61 -52.24
C ARG A 2 20.25 10.98 -51.42
N LYS A 3 19.25 11.77 -51.04
CA LYS A 3 18.03 12.30 -51.75
C LYS A 3 17.20 11.19 -52.42
N ILE A 4 15.89 11.14 -52.01
CA ILE A 4 14.67 11.21 -52.86
C ILE A 4 13.51 10.94 -51.87
N LEU A 5 12.72 11.79 -51.51
CA LEU A 5 11.50 12.56 -51.87
C LEU A 5 10.58 11.80 -52.86
N CYS A 6 9.41 11.37 -52.38
CA CYS A 6 8.23 11.19 -53.22
C CYS A 6 6.95 11.56 -52.44
N ILE A 7 6.44 12.71 -52.83
CA ILE A 7 5.11 13.24 -52.56
C ILE A 7 4.15 12.59 -53.56
N ILE A 8 3.03 12.02 -53.11
CA ILE A 8 1.83 11.86 -53.94
C ILE A 8 0.62 12.38 -53.19
N LEU A 9 0.20 13.54 -53.60
CA LEU A 9 -1.07 14.18 -53.37
C LEU A 9 -2.10 13.62 -54.32
N VAL A 10 -3.23 13.09 -53.82
CA VAL A 10 -4.42 12.89 -54.64
C VAL A 10 -5.64 13.44 -53.93
N LEU A 11 -6.03 14.57 -54.44
CA LEU A 11 -7.28 15.25 -54.17
C LEU A 11 -8.38 14.59 -55.03
N PHE A 12 -9.53 14.23 -54.46
CA PHE A 12 -10.76 14.11 -55.27
C PHE A 12 -11.98 14.64 -54.48
N MET A 13 -12.61 15.55 -55.15
CA MET A 13 -13.77 16.35 -54.76
C MET A 13 -15.10 15.60 -54.87
N MET A 14 -16.00 16.00 -53.99
CA MET A 14 -17.42 16.32 -54.18
C MET A 14 -18.37 15.30 -54.85
N THR A 15 -19.49 14.99 -54.18
CA THR A 15 -20.81 15.43 -54.66
C THR A 15 -21.87 15.30 -53.56
N ALA A 16 -22.79 16.23 -53.61
CA ALA A 16 -23.83 16.61 -52.65
C ALA A 16 -25.13 15.81 -52.76
N CYS A 17 -25.95 15.98 -51.72
CA CYS A 17 -27.42 16.00 -51.64
C CYS A 17 -28.21 14.70 -51.85
N SER A 18 -28.98 14.30 -50.83
CA SER A 18 -30.44 14.50 -50.76
C SER A 18 -31.02 14.05 -49.42
N GLU A 19 -31.96 14.85 -48.91
CA GLU A 19 -32.82 14.59 -47.78
C GLU A 19 -33.73 13.41 -48.01
N GLU A 20 -34.05 12.63 -46.96
CA GLU A 20 -35.40 12.37 -46.46
C GLU A 20 -35.41 11.48 -45.20
N GLU A 21 -36.07 11.97 -44.29
CA GLU A 21 -36.82 11.64 -43.07
C GLU A 21 -37.05 10.15 -42.71
N THR A 22 -37.08 9.98 -41.39
CA THR A 22 -37.94 9.11 -40.54
C THR A 22 -37.41 7.70 -40.28
N THR A 23 -36.95 7.43 -39.10
CA THR A 23 -37.66 6.79 -37.97
C THR A 23 -36.72 6.53 -36.82
N ALA A 24 -37.12 6.96 -35.63
CA ALA A 24 -36.47 6.65 -34.37
C ALA A 24 -36.40 5.16 -34.13
N THR A 25 -35.22 4.69 -33.82
CA THR A 25 -35.04 3.46 -33.04
C THR A 25 -33.93 3.75 -32.02
N GLU A 26 -34.39 3.90 -30.78
CA GLU A 26 -33.50 3.92 -29.62
C GLU A 26 -32.67 2.66 -29.60
N ILE A 27 -31.37 2.81 -29.83
CA ILE A 27 -30.41 1.82 -29.42
C ILE A 27 -29.93 2.30 -28.06
N ILE A 28 -30.44 1.65 -27.03
CA ILE A 28 -29.95 1.72 -25.68
C ILE A 28 -28.50 1.17 -25.76
N SER A 29 -27.56 2.08 -25.75
CA SER A 29 -26.17 1.75 -25.46
C SER A 29 -26.11 1.47 -23.96
N ASP A 30 -26.24 0.20 -23.60
CA ASP A 30 -25.77 -0.28 -22.31
C ASP A 30 -24.26 -0.01 -22.24
N SER A 31 -23.92 1.12 -21.66
CA SER A 31 -22.62 1.29 -21.07
C SER A 31 -22.62 0.47 -19.78
N GLU A 32 -22.19 -0.77 -19.88
CA GLU A 32 -21.75 -1.51 -18.70
C GLU A 32 -20.63 -0.67 -18.07
N SER A 33 -21.02 0.10 -17.08
CA SER A 33 -20.12 0.64 -16.08
C SER A 33 -19.57 -0.59 -15.34
N ASP A 34 -18.41 -1.04 -15.76
CA ASP A 34 -17.59 -1.96 -14.99
C ASP A 34 -17.15 -1.20 -13.72
N THR A 35 -18.04 -1.18 -12.76
CA THR A 35 -17.72 -0.78 -11.40
C THR A 35 -16.90 -1.93 -10.83
N GLN A 36 -15.60 -1.91 -11.09
CA GLN A 36 -14.66 -2.68 -10.27
C GLN A 36 -14.88 -2.16 -8.84
N GLU A 37 -15.57 -2.95 -8.02
CA GLU A 37 -15.52 -2.81 -6.59
C GLU A 37 -14.03 -2.97 -6.23
N GLU A 38 -13.38 -1.84 -5.99
CA GLU A 38 -12.07 -1.79 -5.37
C GLU A 38 -12.25 -2.38 -3.97
N ILE A 39 -11.95 -3.67 -3.84
CA ILE A 39 -11.97 -4.34 -2.54
C ILE A 39 -10.89 -3.65 -1.72
N GLU A 40 -11.31 -2.75 -0.84
CA GLU A 40 -10.43 -2.07 0.10
C GLU A 40 -9.72 -3.15 0.93
N MET A 41 -8.47 -3.46 0.59
CA MET A 41 -7.65 -4.44 1.30
C MET A 41 -7.30 -3.85 2.67
N ASN A 42 -7.98 -4.34 3.68
CA ASN A 42 -7.78 -3.90 5.05
C ASN A 42 -6.62 -4.68 5.67
N LEU A 43 -5.50 -3.99 5.90
CA LEU A 43 -4.32 -4.59 6.51
C LEU A 43 -4.54 -4.77 8.01
N LYS A 44 -4.42 -6.01 8.49
CA LYS A 44 -4.56 -6.40 9.89
C LYS A 44 -3.24 -6.84 10.48
N MET A 45 -3.09 -6.68 11.78
CA MET A 45 -1.91 -7.08 12.53
C MET A 45 -2.29 -7.84 13.80
N LYS A 46 -1.56 -8.92 14.04
CA LYS A 46 -1.54 -9.59 15.36
C LYS A 46 -0.11 -9.60 15.89
N ILE A 47 0.01 -9.47 17.19
CA ILE A 47 1.26 -9.59 17.93
C ILE A 47 1.11 -10.80 18.84
N SER A 48 1.84 -11.89 18.54
CA SER A 48 1.59 -13.22 19.11
C SER A 48 0.11 -13.60 18.91
N ASP A 49 -0.65 -13.87 19.94
CA ASP A 49 -2.07 -14.21 19.84
C ASP A 49 -3.03 -13.02 19.99
N ASN A 50 -2.48 -11.78 20.08
CA ASN A 50 -3.26 -10.57 20.31
C ASN A 50 -3.49 -9.80 19.02
N GLU A 51 -4.74 -9.65 18.58
CA GLU A 51 -5.11 -8.71 17.53
C GLU A 51 -4.96 -7.28 18.07
N VAL A 52 -4.38 -6.39 17.26
CA VAL A 52 -4.19 -4.98 17.59
C VAL A 52 -4.83 -4.12 16.51
N GLU A 53 -5.41 -3.00 16.93
CA GLU A 53 -5.97 -2.02 16.01
C GLU A 53 -4.86 -1.06 15.56
N VAL A 54 -4.58 -1.04 14.25
CA VAL A 54 -3.55 -0.19 13.67
C VAL A 54 -4.20 0.84 12.75
N ILE A 55 -3.86 2.10 12.98
CA ILE A 55 -4.10 3.18 12.02
C ILE A 55 -2.90 3.19 11.08
N TRP A 56 -3.12 2.67 9.85
CA TRP A 56 -2.09 2.62 8.82
C TRP A 56 -1.95 3.95 8.10
N GLU A 57 -0.72 4.30 7.74
CA GLU A 57 -0.45 5.47 6.91
C GLU A 57 -0.92 5.25 5.47
N ASP A 58 -1.28 6.35 4.79
CA ASP A 58 -1.61 6.36 3.36
C ASP A 58 -0.33 6.68 2.57
N ASN A 59 0.44 5.63 2.22
CA ASN A 59 1.69 5.77 1.48
C ASN A 59 2.06 4.48 0.71
N GLU A 60 2.98 4.64 -0.25
CA GLU A 60 3.44 3.54 -1.12
C GLU A 60 4.02 2.34 -0.35
N SER A 61 4.60 2.55 0.83
CA SER A 61 5.15 1.47 1.65
C SER A 61 4.04 0.59 2.21
N VAL A 62 2.96 1.20 2.69
CA VAL A 62 1.78 0.48 3.20
C VAL A 62 1.04 -0.22 2.07
N ASP A 63 0.93 0.42 0.89
CA ASP A 63 0.34 -0.23 -0.29
C ASP A 63 1.13 -1.46 -0.74
N ALA A 64 2.47 -1.35 -0.76
CA ALA A 64 3.33 -2.49 -1.04
C ALA A 64 3.22 -3.59 0.03
N LEU A 65 3.06 -3.21 1.31
CA LEU A 65 2.84 -4.16 2.40
C LEU A 65 1.49 -4.89 2.24
N LYS A 66 0.40 -4.19 1.88
CA LYS A 66 -0.90 -4.79 1.54
C LYS A 66 -0.76 -5.81 0.40
N GLN A 67 -0.02 -5.48 -0.66
CA GLN A 67 0.22 -6.40 -1.77
C GLN A 67 1.02 -7.64 -1.35
N LEU A 68 1.98 -7.49 -0.44
CA LEU A 68 2.81 -8.58 0.06
C LEU A 68 1.99 -9.63 0.82
N VAL A 69 0.91 -9.20 1.51
CA VAL A 69 0.04 -10.07 2.32
C VAL A 69 -1.31 -10.38 1.66
N LYS A 70 -1.47 -10.04 0.37
CA LYS A 70 -2.73 -10.16 -0.35
C LYS A 70 -3.27 -11.59 -0.39
N ASP A 71 -2.41 -12.55 -0.69
CA ASP A 71 -2.80 -13.94 -0.92
C ASP A 71 -2.55 -14.82 0.31
N GLU A 72 -1.53 -14.48 1.10
CA GLU A 72 -1.11 -15.24 2.28
C GLU A 72 -0.65 -14.29 3.39
N ALA A 73 -0.94 -14.64 4.63
CA ALA A 73 -0.45 -13.89 5.79
C ALA A 73 1.07 -13.97 5.89
N LEU A 74 1.71 -12.84 6.19
CA LEU A 74 3.13 -12.75 6.45
C LEU A 74 3.40 -12.92 7.94
N ILE A 75 4.19 -13.92 8.28
CA ILE A 75 4.68 -14.15 9.64
C ILE A 75 6.07 -13.55 9.77
N VAL A 76 6.24 -12.64 10.71
CA VAL A 76 7.51 -11.98 10.99
C VAL A 76 7.98 -12.33 12.38
N GLU A 77 9.12 -13.00 12.46
CA GLU A 77 9.83 -13.21 13.72
C GLU A 77 10.52 -11.91 14.13
N MET A 78 10.14 -11.38 15.27
CA MET A 78 10.65 -10.11 15.78
C MET A 78 11.63 -10.37 16.91
N SER A 79 12.66 -9.54 17.00
CA SER A 79 13.64 -9.58 18.08
C SER A 79 13.68 -8.25 18.83
N MET A 80 13.79 -8.31 20.14
CA MET A 80 13.96 -7.13 20.99
C MET A 80 15.28 -6.43 20.67
N TYR A 81 15.21 -5.11 20.50
CA TYR A 81 16.38 -4.28 20.32
C TYR A 81 16.32 -3.04 21.21
N GLY A 82 17.45 -2.67 21.82
CA GLY A 82 17.61 -1.47 22.63
C GLY A 82 16.75 -1.37 23.88
N GLY A 83 15.84 -2.32 24.14
CA GLY A 83 14.88 -2.27 25.26
C GLY A 83 13.71 -1.32 25.03
N PHE A 84 13.44 -0.92 23.79
CA PHE A 84 12.37 0.00 23.43
C PHE A 84 11.66 -0.34 22.10
N GLU A 85 12.15 -1.33 21.36
CA GLU A 85 11.56 -1.72 20.07
C GLU A 85 11.70 -3.22 19.80
N GLN A 86 10.83 -3.72 18.92
CA GLN A 86 10.92 -5.04 18.27
C GLN A 86 11.24 -4.83 16.80
N VAL A 87 12.18 -5.60 16.25
CA VAL A 87 12.64 -5.50 14.86
C VAL A 87 12.54 -6.84 14.18
N GLY A 88 11.95 -6.88 12.98
CA GLY A 88 11.83 -8.11 12.19
C GLY A 88 11.98 -7.88 10.69
N SER A 89 12.46 -8.89 9.97
CA SER A 89 12.64 -8.83 8.52
C SER A 89 11.33 -9.15 7.80
N LEU A 90 10.94 -8.31 6.84
CA LEU A 90 9.81 -8.57 5.94
C LEU A 90 10.15 -9.58 4.83
N GLY A 91 11.42 -9.96 4.69
CA GLY A 91 11.87 -10.83 3.60
C GLY A 91 11.89 -10.18 2.22
N ASN A 92 11.28 -9.02 2.08
CA ASN A 92 11.17 -8.24 0.85
C ASN A 92 11.50 -6.77 1.11
N SER A 93 11.99 -6.08 0.08
CA SER A 93 12.19 -4.63 0.15
C SER A 93 10.93 -3.90 -0.33
N LEU A 94 10.48 -2.92 0.44
CA LEU A 94 9.37 -2.04 0.13
C LEU A 94 9.88 -0.66 -0.31
N PRO A 95 9.08 0.11 -1.06
CA PRO A 95 9.31 1.54 -1.26
C PRO A 95 9.52 2.23 0.08
N ARG A 96 10.36 3.25 0.13
CA ARG A 96 10.60 4.00 1.37
C ARG A 96 10.73 5.49 1.10
N ASN A 97 10.30 6.29 2.08
CA ASN A 97 10.47 7.73 2.11
C ASN A 97 10.90 8.13 3.53
N ASP A 98 12.17 7.87 3.84
CA ASP A 98 12.71 8.04 5.19
C ASP A 98 12.79 9.52 5.56
N THR A 99 12.20 9.85 6.69
CA THR A 99 12.26 11.19 7.28
C THR A 99 12.72 11.10 8.73
N GLN A 100 13.43 12.14 9.21
CA GLN A 100 13.82 12.22 10.60
C GLN A 100 12.57 12.21 11.49
N THR A 101 12.44 11.18 12.32
CA THR A 101 11.24 10.90 13.11
C THR A 101 11.66 10.66 14.55
N VAL A 102 10.92 11.25 15.48
CA VAL A 102 10.93 10.84 16.90
C VAL A 102 9.75 9.93 17.09
N THR A 103 10.01 8.66 17.43
CA THR A 103 8.98 7.65 17.61
C THR A 103 8.45 7.66 19.06
N GLU A 104 7.26 7.09 19.23
CA GLU A 104 6.66 6.81 20.54
C GLU A 104 6.13 5.37 20.60
N ALA A 105 5.68 4.96 21.78
CA ALA A 105 5.11 3.63 21.97
C ALA A 105 3.85 3.47 21.11
N GLY A 106 3.78 2.40 20.30
CA GLY A 106 2.73 2.13 19.33
C GLY A 106 3.13 2.45 17.88
N ASP A 107 4.17 3.24 17.66
CA ASP A 107 4.62 3.54 16.30
C ASP A 107 5.15 2.29 15.61
N ILE A 108 4.75 2.14 14.34
CA ILE A 108 5.21 1.11 13.42
C ILE A 108 5.92 1.80 12.26
N VAL A 109 7.16 1.40 12.00
CA VAL A 109 7.95 2.01 10.93
C VAL A 109 8.66 0.97 10.07
N LEU A 110 9.03 1.37 8.86
CA LEU A 110 9.95 0.66 7.99
C LEU A 110 11.36 1.22 8.20
N TYR A 111 12.30 0.34 8.48
CA TYR A 111 13.71 0.66 8.57
C TYR A 111 14.49 -0.02 7.46
N SER A 112 15.40 0.71 6.83
CA SER A 112 16.25 0.22 5.73
C SER A 112 15.49 -0.40 4.54
N GLY A 113 14.18 -0.18 4.44
CA GLY A 113 13.34 -0.65 3.36
C GLY A 113 12.87 -2.11 3.47
N ASN A 114 13.35 -2.89 4.43
CA ASN A 114 13.03 -4.31 4.54
C ASN A 114 12.84 -4.82 5.97
N GLN A 115 12.89 -3.94 6.96
CA GLN A 115 12.64 -4.30 8.35
C GLN A 115 11.43 -3.53 8.88
N ILE A 116 10.48 -4.24 9.47
CA ILE A 116 9.41 -3.65 10.25
C ILE A 116 9.89 -3.49 11.69
N VAL A 117 9.60 -2.33 12.27
CA VAL A 117 9.95 -2.01 13.66
C VAL A 117 8.68 -1.56 14.40
N VAL A 118 8.44 -2.11 15.58
CA VAL A 118 7.32 -1.74 16.45
C VAL A 118 7.86 -1.24 17.78
N PHE A 119 7.51 -0.01 18.14
CA PHE A 119 8.02 0.65 19.32
C PHE A 119 7.12 0.42 20.54
N TYR A 120 7.72 0.15 21.69
CA TYR A 120 7.12 0.24 23.01
C TYR A 120 7.82 1.30 23.90
N GLY A 121 8.85 1.93 23.34
CA GLY A 121 9.55 3.08 23.87
C GLY A 121 9.69 4.17 22.83
N SER A 122 10.81 4.87 22.80
CA SER A 122 11.07 5.98 21.88
C SER A 122 12.49 5.92 21.32
N ASN A 123 12.64 6.30 20.06
CA ASN A 123 13.91 6.50 19.39
C ASN A 123 13.81 7.71 18.43
N SER A 124 14.95 8.18 17.93
CA SER A 124 15.00 9.27 16.95
C SER A 124 15.97 8.90 15.83
N TRP A 125 15.41 8.62 14.65
CA TRP A 125 16.17 8.23 13.46
C TRP A 125 15.38 8.54 12.18
N ALA A 126 15.99 8.27 11.03
CA ALA A 126 15.30 8.36 9.75
C ALA A 126 14.53 7.06 9.47
N TYR A 127 13.20 7.15 9.43
CA TYR A 127 12.28 6.06 9.18
C TYR A 127 11.23 6.44 8.14
N THR A 128 10.64 5.43 7.51
CA THR A 128 9.37 5.57 6.81
C THR A 128 8.26 5.09 7.72
N ARG A 129 7.27 5.94 8.05
CA ARG A 129 6.14 5.56 8.89
C ARG A 129 5.24 4.57 8.17
N LEU A 130 4.80 3.53 8.88
CA LEU A 130 3.82 2.56 8.39
C LEU A 130 2.47 2.72 9.09
N GLY A 131 2.46 3.06 10.38
CA GLY A 131 1.24 3.21 11.15
C GLY A 131 1.47 3.37 12.64
N HIS A 132 0.36 3.26 13.39
CA HIS A 132 0.36 3.38 14.85
C HIS A 132 -0.70 2.45 15.47
N ILE A 133 -0.35 1.73 16.54
CA ILE A 133 -1.28 0.89 17.32
C ILE A 133 -2.13 1.80 18.18
N ALA A 134 -3.45 1.84 17.91
CA ALA A 134 -4.36 2.82 18.48
C ALA A 134 -5.12 2.33 19.73
N ASP A 135 -5.26 1.02 19.89
CA ASP A 135 -6.07 0.40 20.95
C ASP A 135 -5.29 0.04 22.24
N LYS A 136 -4.01 0.40 22.32
CA LYS A 136 -3.13 0.05 23.43
C LYS A 136 -2.37 1.27 23.97
N ASN A 137 -2.32 1.40 25.28
CA ASN A 137 -1.47 2.39 25.90
C ASN A 137 -0.02 1.90 26.07
N LYS A 138 0.90 2.79 26.43
CA LYS A 138 2.33 2.50 26.59
C LYS A 138 2.61 1.32 27.54
N LYS A 139 1.85 1.19 28.63
CA LYS A 139 2.05 0.11 29.60
C LYS A 139 1.68 -1.24 28.99
N GLU A 140 0.52 -1.31 28.30
CA GLU A 140 0.06 -2.52 27.60
C GLU A 140 1.02 -2.91 26.49
N LEU A 141 1.54 -1.94 25.73
CA LEU A 141 2.56 -2.18 24.70
C LEU A 141 3.87 -2.69 25.30
N THR A 142 4.30 -2.16 26.46
CA THR A 142 5.49 -2.66 27.15
C THR A 142 5.28 -4.09 27.65
N GLU A 143 4.10 -4.41 28.16
CA GLU A 143 3.75 -5.78 28.57
C GLU A 143 3.70 -6.75 27.39
N LEU A 144 3.22 -6.30 26.23
CA LEU A 144 3.08 -7.11 25.02
C LEU A 144 4.42 -7.34 24.30
N LEU A 145 5.26 -6.31 24.22
CA LEU A 145 6.46 -6.27 23.37
C LEU A 145 7.79 -6.31 24.15
N GLY A 146 7.78 -6.01 25.45
CA GLY A 146 8.99 -5.81 26.25
C GLY A 146 9.45 -7.04 27.04
N ASN A 147 8.84 -8.21 26.87
CA ASN A 147 9.12 -9.40 27.68
C ASN A 147 9.82 -10.53 26.90
N GLY A 148 10.42 -10.25 25.76
CA GLY A 148 11.09 -11.20 24.89
C GLY A 148 10.77 -10.96 23.44
N ASP A 149 11.28 -11.82 22.58
CA ASP A 149 10.98 -11.80 21.15
C ASP A 149 9.51 -12.18 20.92
N VAL A 150 8.89 -11.58 19.91
CA VAL A 150 7.48 -11.83 19.57
C VAL A 150 7.33 -12.21 18.10
N ILE A 151 6.18 -12.76 17.74
CA ILE A 151 5.82 -13.01 16.35
C ILE A 151 4.75 -12.00 15.97
N ILE A 152 4.89 -11.39 14.78
CA ILE A 152 3.86 -10.56 14.18
C ILE A 152 3.27 -11.30 12.98
N GLU A 153 1.94 -11.33 12.89
CA GLU A 153 1.20 -11.77 11.71
C GLU A 153 0.57 -10.54 11.05
N LEU A 154 0.87 -10.35 9.77
CA LEU A 154 0.24 -9.35 8.91
C LEU A 154 -0.64 -10.06 7.89
N SER A 155 -1.88 -9.58 7.69
CA SER A 155 -2.85 -10.18 6.77
C SER A 155 -3.79 -9.14 6.17
N SER A 156 -4.41 -9.45 5.04
CA SER A 156 -5.33 -8.56 4.28
C SER A 156 -6.77 -9.05 4.32
N ARG A 157 -7.30 -9.44 5.48
CA ARG A 157 -8.67 -9.94 5.56
C ARG A 157 -9.49 -9.22 6.59
#